data_7b01ce89159f1594235d86e0de026439
#
_entry.id   7b01ce89159f1594235d86e0de026439
#
_cell.length_a   1.000
_cell.length_b   1.000
_cell.length_c   1.000
_cell.angle_alpha   90.00
_cell.angle_beta   90.00
_cell.angle_gamma   90.00
#
_symmetry.space_group_name_H-M   'P 1'
#
loop_
_entity.id
_entity.type
_entity.pdbx_description
1 polymer ?
#
loop_
_entity_poly.entity_id
_entity_poly.type
_entity_poly.pdbx_seq_one_letter_code
_entity_poly.pdbx_strand_id
1 'polypeptide(L)'
;MATVTVDSILKRVNTLLNDRTWVRWPKKELLDYYNDAAKAIVLMRPDAHTKNVQYSCAVGTKQTLPADALRLIEVLRNADGNVIRFVPRRALDDSYPDWHAGKDGTTVAAYTYDDR
;
A
#
# COMPACT_ATOMS: atom_id res chain seq x y z
N MET A 1 -10.94 -15.42 -14.87
CA MET A 1 -10.41 -14.08 -15.18
C MET A 1 -9.09 -14.22 -15.96
N ALA A 2 -8.99 -13.60 -17.09
CA ALA A 2 -7.76 -13.65 -17.89
C ALA A 2 -6.69 -12.80 -17.19
N THR A 3 -5.57 -13.42 -16.85
CA THR A 3 -4.45 -12.73 -16.23
C THR A 3 -3.42 -12.39 -17.30
N VAL A 4 -3.10 -11.12 -17.46
CA VAL A 4 -2.04 -10.67 -18.36
C VAL A 4 -0.71 -10.77 -17.63
N THR A 5 0.20 -11.58 -18.13
CA THR A 5 1.54 -11.74 -17.53
C THR A 5 2.47 -10.61 -17.96
N VAL A 6 3.41 -10.27 -17.10
CA VAL A 6 4.46 -9.27 -17.41
C VAL A 6 5.26 -9.71 -18.64
N ASP A 7 5.55 -10.99 -18.77
CA ASP A 7 6.25 -11.55 -19.92
C ASP A 7 5.51 -11.29 -21.24
N SER A 8 4.18 -11.40 -21.26
CA SER A 8 3.38 -11.09 -22.44
C SER A 8 3.41 -9.61 -22.82
N ILE A 9 3.44 -8.74 -21.82
CA ILE A 9 3.58 -7.29 -22.01
C ILE A 9 4.95 -6.97 -22.62
N LEU A 10 6.01 -7.53 -22.05
CA LEU A 10 7.37 -7.30 -22.54
C LEU A 10 7.57 -7.81 -23.97
N LYS A 11 6.96 -8.95 -24.32
CA LYS A 11 6.96 -9.46 -25.70
C LYS A 11 6.25 -8.52 -26.68
N ARG A 12 5.15 -7.91 -26.27
CA ARG A 12 4.45 -6.91 -27.11
C ARG A 12 5.32 -5.66 -27.30
N VAL A 13 5.94 -5.16 -26.23
CA VAL A 13 6.86 -4.03 -26.29
C VAL A 13 8.03 -4.35 -27.24
N ASN A 14 8.60 -5.53 -27.09
CA ASN A 14 9.68 -5.99 -27.96
C ASN A 14 9.28 -6.03 -29.44
N THR A 15 8.07 -6.47 -29.73
CA THR A 15 7.51 -6.46 -31.09
C THR A 15 7.38 -5.04 -31.64
N LEU A 16 6.89 -4.10 -30.81
CA LEU A 16 6.76 -2.68 -31.18
C LEU A 16 8.12 -2.03 -31.43
N LEU A 17 9.13 -2.40 -30.65
CA LEU A 17 10.50 -1.91 -30.82
C LEU A 17 11.27 -2.61 -31.97
N ASN A 18 10.67 -3.63 -32.55
CA ASN A 18 11.27 -4.44 -33.61
C ASN A 18 12.62 -5.07 -33.22
N ASP A 19 12.74 -5.52 -31.99
CA ASP A 19 13.95 -6.14 -31.40
C ASP A 19 13.68 -7.54 -30.87
N ARG A 20 13.24 -8.43 -31.73
CA ARG A 20 12.80 -9.81 -31.38
C ARG A 20 13.84 -10.64 -30.62
N THR A 21 15.11 -10.30 -30.76
CA THR A 21 16.24 -11.03 -30.18
C THR A 21 16.76 -10.40 -28.88
N TRP A 22 16.12 -9.33 -28.38
CA TRP A 22 16.50 -8.62 -27.14
C TRP A 22 17.93 -8.06 -27.17
N VAL A 23 18.46 -7.73 -28.35
CA VAL A 23 19.83 -7.26 -28.53
C VAL A 23 19.98 -5.79 -28.13
N ARG A 24 19.09 -4.94 -28.65
CA ARG A 24 19.12 -3.50 -28.38
C ARG A 24 18.51 -3.15 -27.04
N TRP A 25 17.44 -3.85 -26.68
CA TRP A 25 16.69 -3.63 -25.45
C TRP A 25 16.64 -4.95 -24.66
N PRO A 26 17.61 -5.17 -23.76
CA PRO A 26 17.62 -6.36 -22.92
C PRO A 26 16.33 -6.50 -22.11
N LYS A 27 15.85 -7.72 -21.98
CA LYS A 27 14.59 -8.01 -21.25
C LYS A 27 14.61 -7.48 -19.83
N LYS A 28 15.76 -7.54 -19.16
CA LYS A 28 15.93 -7.00 -17.80
C LYS A 28 15.70 -5.49 -17.75
N GLU A 29 16.24 -4.74 -18.71
CA GLU A 29 16.06 -3.29 -18.78
C GLU A 29 14.61 -2.91 -19.02
N LEU A 30 13.92 -3.62 -19.91
CA LEU A 30 12.47 -3.41 -20.11
C LEU A 30 11.66 -3.76 -18.87
N LEU A 31 12.06 -4.76 -18.09
CA LEU A 31 11.43 -5.10 -16.83
C LEU A 31 11.60 -3.96 -15.78
N ASP A 32 12.77 -3.35 -15.74
CA ASP A 32 13.02 -2.21 -14.85
C ASP A 32 12.12 -1.02 -15.23
N TYR A 33 11.99 -0.70 -16.51
CA TYR A 33 11.04 0.33 -16.97
C TYR A 33 9.59 -0.01 -16.68
N TYR A 34 9.21 -1.28 -16.80
CA TYR A 34 7.88 -1.73 -16.41
C TYR A 34 7.61 -1.50 -14.92
N ASN A 35 8.55 -1.85 -14.06
CA ASN A 35 8.43 -1.63 -12.61
C ASN A 35 8.34 -0.15 -12.26
N ASP A 36 9.11 0.71 -12.92
CA ASP A 36 9.05 2.16 -12.72
C ASP A 36 7.70 2.73 -13.16
N ALA A 37 7.18 2.28 -14.30
CA ALA A 37 5.85 2.67 -14.77
C ALA A 37 4.74 2.20 -13.81
N ALA A 38 4.83 0.99 -13.29
CA ALA A 38 3.88 0.47 -12.30
C ALA A 38 3.88 1.30 -11.01
N LYS A 39 5.04 1.68 -10.50
CA LYS A 39 5.17 2.58 -9.35
C LYS A 39 4.54 3.95 -9.63
N ALA A 40 4.80 4.53 -10.81
CA ALA A 40 4.22 5.80 -11.21
C ALA A 40 2.69 5.76 -11.27
N ILE A 41 2.10 4.67 -11.78
CA ILE A 41 0.65 4.48 -11.82
C ILE A 41 0.08 4.42 -10.39
N VAL A 42 0.70 3.66 -9.49
CA VAL A 42 0.25 3.53 -8.10
C VAL A 42 0.36 4.86 -7.35
N LEU A 43 1.37 5.68 -7.63
CA LEU A 43 1.50 7.02 -7.05
C LEU A 43 0.38 7.96 -7.50
N MET A 44 -0.04 7.87 -8.77
CA MET A 44 -1.16 8.67 -9.30
C MET A 44 -2.53 8.11 -8.86
N ARG A 45 -2.65 6.80 -8.76
CA ARG A 45 -3.87 6.10 -8.39
C ARG A 45 -3.58 5.00 -7.38
N PRO A 46 -3.61 5.32 -6.08
CA PRO A 46 -3.32 4.34 -5.02
C PRO A 46 -4.27 3.13 -5.02
N ASP A 47 -5.47 3.29 -5.55
CA ASP A 47 -6.46 2.22 -5.71
C ASP A 47 -6.13 1.22 -6.84
N ALA A 48 -5.18 1.54 -7.71
CA ALA A 48 -4.79 0.65 -8.80
C ALA A 48 -4.08 -0.63 -8.32
N HIS A 49 -3.44 -0.58 -7.16
CA HIS A 49 -2.83 -1.75 -6.52
C HIS A 49 -3.00 -1.67 -5.01
N THR A 50 -3.94 -2.45 -4.48
CA THR A 50 -4.20 -2.55 -3.04
C THR A 50 -3.87 -3.94 -2.53
N LYS A 51 -3.36 -4.02 -1.33
CA LYS A 51 -2.99 -5.27 -0.67
C LYS A 51 -3.56 -5.30 0.74
N ASN A 52 -4.35 -6.33 1.03
CA ASN A 52 -4.84 -6.57 2.38
C ASN A 52 -3.84 -7.43 3.13
N VAL A 53 -3.37 -6.94 4.26
CA VAL A 53 -2.42 -7.66 5.11
C VAL A 53 -2.87 -7.64 6.56
N GLN A 54 -2.53 -8.69 7.30
CA GLN A 54 -2.61 -8.65 8.75
C GLN A 54 -1.40 -7.89 9.29
N TYR A 55 -1.64 -7.01 10.23
CA TYR A 55 -0.61 -6.19 10.83
C TYR A 55 -0.62 -6.36 12.34
N SER A 56 0.53 -6.66 12.91
CA SER A 56 0.72 -6.71 14.36
C SER A 56 1.10 -5.33 14.86
N CYS A 57 0.21 -4.70 15.64
CA CYS A 57 0.45 -3.38 16.20
C CYS A 57 1.59 -3.41 17.22
N ALA A 58 2.45 -2.40 17.18
CA ALA A 58 3.41 -2.14 18.23
C ALA A 58 2.70 -1.53 19.46
N VAL A 59 3.34 -1.60 20.62
CA VAL A 59 2.86 -0.94 21.84
C VAL A 59 2.86 0.57 21.64
N GLY A 60 1.79 1.22 22.06
CA GLY A 60 1.62 2.66 21.94
C GLY A 60 0.70 3.09 20.80
N THR A 61 0.45 4.38 20.71
CA THR A 61 -0.48 4.97 19.73
C THR A 61 0.13 5.14 18.35
N LYS A 62 1.45 5.26 18.26
CA LYS A 62 2.16 5.44 16.99
C LYS A 62 2.47 4.09 16.35
N GLN A 63 1.97 3.91 15.14
CA GLN A 63 2.20 2.71 14.33
C GLN A 63 2.96 3.07 13.06
N THR A 64 3.80 2.18 12.58
CA THR A 64 4.57 2.37 11.35
C THR A 64 4.00 1.49 10.25
N LEU A 65 3.82 2.03 9.06
CA LEU A 65 3.40 1.24 7.90
C LEU A 65 4.45 0.18 7.54
N PRO A 66 4.01 -0.96 6.96
CA PRO A 66 4.95 -1.92 6.37
C PRO A 66 5.91 -1.25 5.39
N ALA A 67 7.15 -1.75 5.32
CA ALA A 67 8.21 -1.15 4.51
C ALA A 67 7.90 -1.11 2.99
N ASP A 68 7.05 -2.00 2.52
CA ASP A 68 6.60 -2.07 1.13
C ASP A 68 5.33 -1.25 0.86
N ALA A 69 4.74 -0.61 1.87
CA ALA A 69 3.55 0.21 1.73
C ALA A 69 3.90 1.66 1.36
N LEU A 70 3.26 2.17 0.33
CA LEU A 70 3.38 3.58 -0.06
C LEU A 70 2.38 4.47 0.71
N ARG A 71 1.20 3.95 0.97
CA ARG A 71 0.12 4.68 1.62
C ARG A 71 -0.85 3.71 2.30
N LEU A 72 -1.39 4.14 3.44
CA LEU A 72 -2.52 3.47 4.07
C LEU A 72 -3.82 3.90 3.36
N ILE A 73 -4.63 2.93 2.97
CA ILE A 73 -5.96 3.20 2.41
C ILE A 73 -7.00 3.13 3.52
N GLU A 74 -7.04 2.03 4.25
CA GLU A 74 -8.02 1.80 5.29
C GLU A 74 -7.53 0.74 6.29
N VAL A 75 -7.96 0.87 7.53
CA VAL A 75 -7.88 -0.19 8.53
C VAL A 75 -9.27 -0.77 8.75
N LEU A 76 -9.44 -2.04 8.47
CA LEU A 76 -10.76 -2.68 8.40
C LEU A 76 -11.28 -3.11 9.77
N ARG A 77 -10.56 -4.03 10.43
CA ARG A 77 -11.04 -4.67 11.66
C ARG A 77 -9.91 -5.30 12.46
N ASN A 78 -10.18 -5.59 13.71
CA ASN A 78 -9.36 -6.45 14.54
C ASN A 78 -9.48 -7.92 14.07
N ALA A 79 -8.52 -8.74 14.44
CA ALA A 79 -8.53 -10.17 14.12
C ALA A 79 -9.76 -10.91 14.70
N ASP A 80 -10.28 -10.45 15.83
CA ASP A 80 -11.49 -10.98 16.48
C ASP A 80 -12.81 -10.51 15.84
N GLY A 81 -12.75 -9.68 14.80
CA GLY A 81 -13.89 -9.21 14.02
C GLY A 81 -14.43 -7.83 14.40
N ASN A 82 -13.97 -7.22 15.47
CA ASN A 82 -14.40 -5.87 15.84
C ASN A 82 -13.92 -4.83 14.84
N VAL A 83 -14.84 -4.03 14.35
CA VAL A 83 -14.56 -2.97 13.36
C VAL A 83 -13.69 -1.88 14.00
N ILE A 84 -12.72 -1.39 13.23
CA ILE A 84 -11.89 -0.25 13.59
C ILE A 84 -12.40 0.96 12.82
N ARG A 85 -12.64 2.07 13.52
CA ARG A 85 -13.20 3.28 12.91
C ARG A 85 -12.12 4.32 12.65
N PHE A 86 -12.20 4.98 11.52
CA PHE A 86 -11.41 6.17 11.26
C PHE A 86 -11.94 7.34 12.09
N VAL A 87 -11.05 7.99 12.81
CA VAL A 87 -11.37 9.22 13.57
C VAL A 87 -10.34 10.28 13.21
N PRO A 88 -10.76 11.48 12.76
CA PRO A 88 -9.83 12.56 12.49
C PRO A 88 -9.03 12.90 13.75
N ARG A 89 -7.74 13.14 13.60
CA ARG A 89 -6.85 13.47 14.72
C ARG A 89 -7.40 14.60 15.59
N ARG A 90 -7.92 15.66 14.97
CA ARG A 90 -8.48 16.80 15.68
C ARG A 90 -9.65 16.40 16.60
N ALA A 91 -10.50 15.49 16.13
CA ALA A 91 -11.61 15.00 16.96
C ALA A 91 -11.12 14.19 18.17
N LEU A 92 -10.03 13.42 18.03
CA LEU A 92 -9.38 12.74 19.16
C LEU A 92 -8.78 13.74 20.15
N ASP A 93 -8.06 14.73 19.64
CA ASP A 93 -7.42 15.76 20.47
C ASP A 93 -8.47 16.58 21.26
N ASP A 94 -9.61 16.87 20.65
CA ASP A 94 -10.70 17.63 21.29
C ASP A 94 -11.49 16.79 22.31
N SER A 95 -11.74 15.51 22.02
CA SER A 95 -12.57 14.64 22.87
C SER A 95 -11.78 13.92 23.96
N TYR A 96 -10.53 13.55 23.67
CA TYR A 96 -9.64 12.79 24.54
C TYR A 96 -8.22 13.34 24.48
N PRO A 97 -7.95 14.49 25.14
CA PRO A 97 -6.64 15.18 25.01
C PRO A 97 -5.43 14.32 25.42
N ASP A 98 -5.66 13.32 26.26
CA ASP A 98 -4.64 12.40 26.79
C ASP A 98 -4.60 11.02 26.07
N TRP A 99 -5.20 10.93 24.89
CA TRP A 99 -5.29 9.63 24.18
C TRP A 99 -3.93 8.99 23.88
N HIS A 100 -2.85 9.75 23.78
CA HIS A 100 -1.49 9.23 23.63
C HIS A 100 -0.94 8.59 24.92
N ALA A 101 -1.43 9.00 26.08
CA ALA A 101 -1.02 8.51 27.39
C ALA A 101 -1.94 7.42 27.94
N GLY A 102 -2.93 6.99 27.15
CA GLY A 102 -3.88 5.94 27.52
C GLY A 102 -3.20 4.59 27.75
N LYS A 103 -3.90 3.72 28.47
CA LYS A 103 -3.42 2.33 28.70
C LYS A 103 -3.51 1.54 27.41
N ASP A 104 -2.47 0.74 27.13
CA ASP A 104 -2.47 -0.18 26.02
C ASP A 104 -3.54 -1.27 26.21
N GLY A 105 -4.23 -1.58 25.14
CA GLY A 105 -5.23 -2.63 25.06
C GLY A 105 -4.88 -3.66 23.99
N THR A 106 -5.60 -4.76 23.98
CA THR A 106 -5.46 -5.82 22.96
C THR A 106 -6.37 -5.60 21.75
N THR A 107 -7.32 -4.68 21.85
CA THR A 107 -8.31 -4.38 20.81
C THR A 107 -8.20 -2.93 20.39
N VAL A 108 -8.07 -2.70 19.10
CA VAL A 108 -8.02 -1.35 18.53
C VAL A 108 -9.44 -0.86 18.27
N ALA A 109 -9.80 0.30 18.80
CA ALA A 109 -11.13 0.90 18.63
C ALA A 109 -11.20 1.87 17.44
N ALA A 110 -10.14 2.64 17.24
CA ALA A 110 -10.08 3.67 16.21
C ALA A 110 -8.66 3.87 15.69
N TYR A 111 -8.54 4.47 14.53
CA TYR A 111 -7.26 4.87 13.96
C TYR A 111 -7.37 6.27 13.37
N THR A 112 -6.25 6.93 13.30
CA THR A 112 -6.07 8.17 12.54
C THR A 112 -4.87 8.02 11.61
N TYR A 113 -4.94 8.63 10.46
CA TYR A 113 -3.87 8.62 9.47
C TYR A 113 -3.72 10.00 8.85
N ASP A 114 -2.50 10.47 8.79
CA ASP A 114 -2.13 11.73 8.13
C ASP A 114 -1.00 11.39 7.13
N ASP A 115 -1.19 11.71 5.88
CA ASP A 115 -0.25 11.43 4.78
C ASP A 115 0.68 12.62 4.45
N ARG A 116 0.82 13.57 5.40
CA ARG A 116 1.71 14.72 5.29
C ARG A 116 3.14 14.37 5.67
#